data_58ecf15b364899c3b676bcabb8b47376
#
_entry.id   58ecf15b364899c3b676bcabb8b47376
#
_cell.length_a   1.000
_cell.length_b   1.000
_cell.length_c   1.000
_cell.angle_alpha   90.00
_cell.angle_beta   90.00
_cell.angle_gamma   90.00
#
_symmetry.space_group_name_H-M   'P 1'
#
loop_
_entity.id
_entity.type
_entity.pdbx_description
1 polymer ?
#
loop_
_entity_poly.entity_id
_entity_poly.type
_entity_poly.pdbx_seq_one_letter_code
_entity_poly.pdbx_strand_id
1 'polypeptide(L)'
;MSQHNLKTVVGFEFLRTVTKKRFWLATLAIPVAVVIAFALIVISNETTSTTASNQKNAQLTFTFSDDSGLVTDAVATGFGGTRTTDPDRAIADVKSGAADAYFVYPANPVTQPVRVYGTDRGIFENGTYDAVARAVLAAGAEKKIDSPQLTAVAAGNVTVTSQSYKDGKVSGGINAVIPPMLFLLIFYVAIIMLGNQMLSSTLEEKENRVTEMILTTMNPTTLIVGKVISLFLVGLVQMLTFALPVIVGYLFFRSNLNLPDVDLSHLTLEPGPMIVGTLLLLGGFILFTGTLVAIGAVVPTVKEAGVFFAPLMLVIFIPFYIVSLIVSDPHALIVQVFTYFPYSAPVTAMLRNSFGSLSPTESAVVIAELFILGFAALRLAVRLFRYGSISYSKKLSLRDALTRRSAPRAVRDAPHDG
;
A
#
# COMPACT_ATOMS: atom_id res chain seq x y z
N MET A 1 25.68 -7.50 35.77
CA MET A 1 24.27 -7.73 36.23
C MET A 1 23.19 -7.31 35.25
N SER A 2 23.45 -6.63 34.12
CA SER A 2 22.41 -6.06 33.25
C SER A 2 21.82 -6.99 32.16
N GLN A 3 22.51 -8.05 31.78
CA GLN A 3 22.05 -8.91 30.66
C GLN A 3 20.95 -9.92 31.03
N HIS A 4 20.89 -10.35 32.29
CA HIS A 4 19.87 -11.32 32.73
C HIS A 4 18.45 -10.75 32.70
N ASN A 5 18.28 -9.44 32.85
CA ASN A 5 16.96 -8.82 32.89
C ASN A 5 16.41 -8.47 31.49
N LEU A 6 17.27 -8.28 30.45
CA LEU A 6 16.81 -7.90 29.11
C LEU A 6 15.95 -9.00 28.46
N LYS A 7 16.40 -10.25 28.49
CA LYS A 7 15.64 -11.40 27.94
C LYS A 7 14.29 -11.55 28.63
N THR A 8 14.24 -11.35 29.93
CA THR A 8 13.01 -11.41 30.73
C THR A 8 12.04 -10.30 30.33
N VAL A 9 12.53 -9.07 30.16
CA VAL A 9 11.73 -7.93 29.73
C VAL A 9 11.17 -8.17 28.32
N VAL A 10 12.02 -8.58 27.38
CA VAL A 10 11.60 -8.88 26.01
C VAL A 10 10.52 -9.97 25.98
N GLY A 11 10.75 -11.07 26.70
CA GLY A 11 9.78 -12.16 26.77
C GLY A 11 8.47 -11.76 27.42
N PHE A 12 8.52 -11.00 28.50
CA PHE A 12 7.31 -10.51 29.19
C PHE A 12 6.49 -9.57 28.31
N GLU A 13 7.13 -8.56 27.71
CA GLU A 13 6.45 -7.58 26.83
C GLU A 13 5.88 -8.24 25.57
N PHE A 14 6.62 -9.18 25.00
CA PHE A 14 6.18 -9.95 23.84
C PHE A 14 4.93 -10.77 24.18
N LEU A 15 5.00 -11.62 25.21
CA LEU A 15 3.87 -12.47 25.61
C LEU A 15 2.67 -11.62 26.03
N ARG A 16 2.90 -10.56 26.84
CA ARG A 16 1.84 -9.62 27.26
C ARG A 16 1.08 -9.03 26.06
N THR A 17 1.77 -8.83 24.92
CA THR A 17 1.16 -8.29 23.71
C THR A 17 0.42 -9.37 22.92
N VAL A 18 1.11 -10.46 22.58
CA VAL A 18 0.59 -11.52 21.70
C VAL A 18 -0.55 -12.33 22.33
N THR A 19 -0.61 -12.43 23.66
CA THR A 19 -1.69 -13.13 24.36
C THR A 19 -2.98 -12.32 24.48
N LYS A 20 -2.97 -11.01 24.21
CA LYS A 20 -4.18 -10.17 24.29
C LYS A 20 -5.13 -10.47 23.11
N LYS A 21 -6.39 -10.77 23.40
CA LYS A 21 -7.43 -10.94 22.35
C LYS A 21 -7.56 -9.73 21.45
N ARG A 22 -7.43 -8.52 21.99
CA ARG A 22 -7.46 -7.25 21.22
C ARG A 22 -6.36 -7.16 20.18
N PHE A 23 -5.17 -7.73 20.47
CA PHE A 23 -4.06 -7.79 19.51
C PHE A 23 -4.46 -8.60 18.27
N TRP A 24 -5.01 -9.80 18.45
CA TRP A 24 -5.42 -10.65 17.34
C TRP A 24 -6.61 -10.09 16.57
N LEU A 25 -7.59 -9.49 17.26
CA LEU A 25 -8.70 -8.80 16.60
C LEU A 25 -8.19 -7.66 15.69
N ALA A 26 -7.30 -6.82 16.19
CA ALA A 26 -6.73 -5.72 15.40
C ALA A 26 -5.83 -6.25 14.26
N THR A 27 -5.02 -7.27 14.53
CA THR A 27 -4.10 -7.86 13.54
C THR A 27 -4.86 -8.57 12.43
N LEU A 28 -5.89 -9.34 12.73
CA LEU A 28 -6.69 -10.08 11.74
C LEU A 28 -7.68 -9.20 10.99
N ALA A 29 -8.08 -8.06 11.55
CA ALA A 29 -9.04 -7.17 10.90
C ALA A 29 -8.57 -6.71 9.51
N ILE A 30 -7.29 -6.39 9.34
CA ILE A 30 -6.73 -5.94 8.06
C ILE A 30 -6.68 -7.08 7.02
N PRO A 31 -6.09 -8.26 7.30
CA PRO A 31 -6.14 -9.39 6.38
C PRO A 31 -7.56 -9.79 5.99
N VAL A 32 -8.49 -9.82 6.94
CA VAL A 32 -9.89 -10.13 6.66
C VAL A 32 -10.53 -9.08 5.76
N ALA A 33 -10.29 -7.79 6.01
CA ALA A 33 -10.77 -6.70 5.17
C ALA A 33 -10.18 -6.80 3.74
N VAL A 34 -8.91 -7.15 3.60
CA VAL A 34 -8.26 -7.39 2.30
C VAL A 34 -8.91 -8.57 1.57
N VAL A 35 -9.13 -9.69 2.26
CA VAL A 35 -9.80 -10.86 1.66
C VAL A 35 -11.23 -10.53 1.22
N ILE A 36 -11.98 -9.78 2.03
CA ILE A 36 -13.33 -9.32 1.65
C ILE A 36 -13.26 -8.39 0.44
N ALA A 37 -12.36 -7.41 0.43
CA ALA A 37 -12.17 -6.51 -0.70
C ALA A 37 -11.80 -7.28 -1.98
N PHE A 38 -10.91 -8.25 -1.90
CA PHE A 38 -10.54 -9.14 -3.01
C PHE A 38 -11.74 -9.95 -3.50
N ALA A 39 -12.51 -10.57 -2.61
CA ALA A 39 -13.71 -11.31 -2.97
C ALA A 39 -14.73 -10.42 -3.69
N LEU A 40 -14.93 -9.19 -3.21
CA LEU A 40 -15.80 -8.21 -3.86
C LEU A 40 -15.29 -7.80 -5.24
N ILE A 41 -13.98 -7.63 -5.43
CA ILE A 41 -13.38 -7.32 -6.73
C ILE A 41 -13.60 -8.49 -7.71
N VAL A 42 -13.36 -9.74 -7.28
CA VAL A 42 -13.61 -10.93 -8.12
C VAL A 42 -15.06 -11.00 -8.55
N ILE A 43 -16.00 -10.91 -7.59
CA ILE A 43 -17.44 -10.93 -7.86
C ILE A 43 -17.83 -9.79 -8.79
N SER A 44 -17.29 -8.57 -8.55
CA SER A 44 -17.56 -7.41 -9.39
C SER A 44 -17.02 -7.59 -10.81
N ASN A 45 -15.82 -8.13 -10.97
CA ASN A 45 -15.22 -8.38 -12.29
C ASN A 45 -16.00 -9.46 -13.07
N GLU A 46 -16.39 -10.56 -12.42
CA GLU A 46 -17.23 -11.59 -13.04
C GLU A 46 -18.59 -11.00 -13.47
N THR A 47 -19.22 -10.24 -12.59
CA THR A 47 -20.48 -9.58 -12.89
C THR A 47 -20.33 -8.57 -14.03
N THR A 48 -19.26 -7.78 -14.04
CA THR A 48 -18.98 -6.79 -15.09
C THR A 48 -18.68 -7.47 -16.43
N SER A 49 -17.87 -8.53 -16.44
CA SER A 49 -17.56 -9.27 -17.67
C SER A 49 -18.79 -10.00 -18.23
N THR A 50 -19.59 -10.59 -17.35
CA THR A 50 -20.88 -11.23 -17.74
C THR A 50 -21.87 -10.18 -18.26
N THR A 51 -21.99 -9.04 -17.59
CA THR A 51 -22.83 -7.93 -18.03
C THR A 51 -22.35 -7.37 -19.37
N ALA A 52 -21.05 -7.15 -19.55
CA ALA A 52 -20.49 -6.68 -20.81
C ALA A 52 -20.70 -7.69 -21.96
N SER A 53 -20.54 -8.99 -21.68
CA SER A 53 -20.83 -10.05 -22.65
C SER A 53 -22.31 -10.15 -22.98
N ASN A 54 -23.17 -10.07 -21.97
CA ASN A 54 -24.61 -10.04 -22.15
C ASN A 54 -25.07 -8.80 -22.92
N GLN A 55 -24.45 -7.63 -22.64
CA GLN A 55 -24.73 -6.41 -23.39
C GLN A 55 -24.30 -6.51 -24.84
N LYS A 56 -23.13 -7.09 -25.15
CA LYS A 56 -22.66 -7.31 -26.52
C LYS A 56 -23.54 -8.28 -27.31
N ASN A 57 -24.08 -9.29 -26.63
CA ASN A 57 -24.90 -10.36 -27.21
C ASN A 57 -26.41 -10.10 -27.03
N ALA A 58 -26.79 -8.92 -26.50
CA ALA A 58 -28.19 -8.57 -26.34
C ALA A 58 -28.88 -8.51 -27.73
N GLN A 59 -29.90 -9.28 -27.88
CA GLN A 59 -30.75 -9.18 -29.06
C GLN A 59 -31.64 -7.94 -28.92
N LEU A 60 -31.26 -6.88 -29.61
CA LEU A 60 -32.00 -5.64 -29.72
C LEU A 60 -32.73 -5.65 -31.08
N THR A 61 -33.97 -5.21 -31.09
CA THR A 61 -34.65 -4.88 -32.36
C THR A 61 -34.27 -3.45 -32.71
N PHE A 62 -33.34 -3.27 -33.66
CA PHE A 62 -32.88 -1.94 -34.02
C PHE A 62 -32.90 -1.70 -35.51
N THR A 63 -33.01 -0.44 -35.89
CA THR A 63 -32.79 0.00 -37.27
C THR A 63 -31.42 0.68 -37.37
N PHE A 64 -30.81 0.69 -38.57
CA PHE A 64 -29.56 1.35 -38.79
C PHE A 64 -29.41 2.03 -40.13
N SER A 65 -28.64 3.08 -40.21
CA SER A 65 -28.07 3.66 -41.42
C SER A 65 -26.55 3.60 -41.37
N ASP A 66 -25.93 3.27 -42.49
CA ASP A 66 -24.48 3.09 -42.57
C ASP A 66 -23.93 3.78 -43.82
N ASP A 67 -23.14 4.84 -43.58
CA ASP A 67 -22.36 5.56 -44.56
C ASP A 67 -20.89 5.10 -44.64
N SER A 68 -20.46 4.28 -43.66
CA SER A 68 -19.08 3.76 -43.59
C SER A 68 -18.83 2.60 -44.55
N GLY A 69 -19.91 1.94 -45.00
CA GLY A 69 -19.84 0.73 -45.81
C GLY A 69 -19.23 -0.47 -45.05
N LEU A 70 -19.10 -0.40 -43.71
CA LEU A 70 -18.60 -1.48 -42.88
C LEU A 70 -19.73 -2.40 -42.43
N VAL A 71 -20.91 -1.84 -42.14
CA VAL A 71 -22.06 -2.59 -41.65
C VAL A 71 -22.93 -3.07 -42.79
N THR A 72 -22.78 -4.35 -43.15
CA THR A 72 -23.64 -5.00 -44.15
C THR A 72 -24.91 -5.49 -43.51
N ASP A 73 -25.97 -5.65 -44.31
CA ASP A 73 -27.29 -6.16 -43.83
C ASP A 73 -27.13 -7.55 -43.17
N ALA A 74 -26.27 -8.42 -43.72
CA ALA A 74 -25.99 -9.73 -43.16
C ALA A 74 -25.29 -9.67 -41.78
N VAL A 75 -24.47 -8.67 -41.51
CA VAL A 75 -23.86 -8.43 -40.18
C VAL A 75 -24.93 -7.91 -39.22
N ALA A 76 -25.65 -6.88 -39.62
CA ALA A 76 -26.67 -6.25 -38.77
C ALA A 76 -27.79 -7.21 -38.38
N THR A 77 -28.29 -8.03 -39.34
CA THR A 77 -29.32 -9.03 -39.09
C THR A 77 -28.89 -10.06 -38.02
N GLY A 78 -27.59 -10.42 -37.96
CA GLY A 78 -27.07 -11.29 -36.93
C GLY A 78 -27.22 -10.73 -35.50
N PHE A 79 -27.37 -9.41 -35.35
CA PHE A 79 -27.59 -8.69 -34.09
C PHE A 79 -29.04 -8.19 -33.94
N GLY A 80 -29.96 -8.54 -34.84
CA GLY A 80 -31.37 -8.10 -34.83
C GLY A 80 -31.60 -6.73 -35.49
N GLY A 81 -30.68 -6.28 -36.33
CA GLY A 81 -30.75 -4.99 -36.99
C GLY A 81 -31.36 -5.05 -38.39
N THR A 82 -32.10 -4.00 -38.78
CA THR A 82 -32.68 -3.80 -40.10
C THR A 82 -32.25 -2.46 -40.68
N ARG A 83 -31.81 -2.42 -41.93
CA ARG A 83 -31.42 -1.18 -42.60
C ARG A 83 -32.59 -0.27 -42.82
N THR A 84 -32.44 1.02 -42.61
CA THR A 84 -33.41 2.05 -42.94
C THR A 84 -32.81 3.14 -43.81
N THR A 85 -33.63 3.72 -44.68
CA THR A 85 -33.30 4.90 -45.47
C THR A 85 -34.01 6.16 -44.98
N ASP A 86 -34.89 6.00 -43.96
CA ASP A 86 -35.68 7.09 -43.38
C ASP A 86 -35.28 7.30 -41.91
N PRO A 87 -34.34 8.21 -41.60
CA PRO A 87 -33.91 8.50 -40.25
C PRO A 87 -35.02 9.05 -39.35
N ASP A 88 -35.91 9.88 -39.87
CA ASP A 88 -36.94 10.53 -39.08
C ASP A 88 -37.97 9.52 -38.58
N ARG A 89 -38.34 8.58 -39.45
CA ARG A 89 -39.21 7.45 -39.10
C ARG A 89 -38.53 6.54 -38.08
N ALA A 90 -37.25 6.23 -38.26
CA ALA A 90 -36.51 5.38 -37.31
C ALA A 90 -36.46 6.01 -35.90
N ILE A 91 -36.24 7.32 -35.81
CA ILE A 91 -36.29 8.04 -34.53
C ILE A 91 -37.71 8.05 -33.92
N ALA A 92 -38.75 8.17 -34.77
CA ALA A 92 -40.15 8.10 -34.31
C ALA A 92 -40.50 6.72 -33.77
N ASP A 93 -40.01 5.65 -34.41
CA ASP A 93 -40.23 4.25 -33.98
C ASP A 93 -39.54 3.98 -32.62
N VAL A 94 -38.35 4.53 -32.38
CA VAL A 94 -37.67 4.47 -31.05
C VAL A 94 -38.48 5.25 -30.02
N LYS A 95 -38.96 6.45 -30.33
CA LYS A 95 -39.76 7.28 -29.39
C LYS A 95 -41.07 6.63 -29.01
N SER A 96 -41.69 5.87 -29.92
CA SER A 96 -42.94 5.15 -29.69
C SER A 96 -42.73 3.78 -29.03
N GLY A 97 -41.46 3.30 -28.91
CA GLY A 97 -41.15 1.96 -28.41
C GLY A 97 -41.37 0.83 -29.41
N ALA A 98 -41.60 1.15 -30.70
CA ALA A 98 -41.73 0.16 -31.77
C ALA A 98 -40.37 -0.47 -32.16
N ALA A 99 -39.27 0.24 -31.92
CA ALA A 99 -37.91 -0.25 -32.03
C ALA A 99 -37.15 0.08 -30.77
N ASP A 100 -36.19 -0.78 -30.35
CA ASP A 100 -35.35 -0.57 -29.17
C ASP A 100 -34.35 0.54 -29.42
N ALA A 101 -33.75 0.60 -30.62
CA ALA A 101 -32.73 1.58 -30.97
C ALA A 101 -32.64 1.89 -32.46
N TYR A 102 -32.04 3.02 -32.79
CA TYR A 102 -31.57 3.41 -34.12
C TYR A 102 -30.12 3.81 -34.09
N PHE A 103 -29.27 3.19 -34.95
CA PHE A 103 -27.86 3.40 -35.03
C PHE A 103 -27.49 4.11 -36.35
N VAL A 104 -26.64 5.15 -36.23
CA VAL A 104 -26.13 5.88 -37.40
C VAL A 104 -24.62 5.74 -37.43
N TYR A 105 -24.13 5.01 -38.42
CA TYR A 105 -22.71 4.79 -38.65
C TYR A 105 -22.19 5.82 -39.65
N PRO A 106 -21.32 6.76 -39.26
CA PRO A 106 -20.79 7.80 -40.15
C PRO A 106 -19.77 7.23 -41.14
N ALA A 107 -19.50 7.97 -42.23
CA ALA A 107 -18.52 7.57 -43.23
C ALA A 107 -17.13 7.25 -42.66
N ASN A 108 -16.70 7.95 -41.64
CA ASN A 108 -15.46 7.65 -40.91
C ASN A 108 -15.73 7.53 -39.41
N PRO A 109 -15.98 6.30 -38.91
CA PRO A 109 -16.30 6.07 -37.48
C PRO A 109 -15.11 6.25 -36.53
N VAL A 110 -13.90 6.47 -37.04
CA VAL A 110 -12.70 6.78 -36.23
C VAL A 110 -12.67 8.26 -35.84
N THR A 111 -13.09 9.14 -36.76
CA THR A 111 -13.05 10.60 -36.55
C THR A 111 -14.40 11.22 -36.23
N GLN A 112 -15.48 10.52 -36.53
CA GLN A 112 -16.87 10.93 -36.31
C GLN A 112 -17.56 9.95 -35.37
N PRO A 113 -18.33 10.42 -34.37
CA PRO A 113 -19.01 9.54 -33.44
C PRO A 113 -20.16 8.77 -34.11
N VAL A 114 -20.27 7.48 -33.80
CA VAL A 114 -21.47 6.70 -34.06
C VAL A 114 -22.60 7.27 -33.21
N ARG A 115 -23.74 7.62 -33.82
CA ARG A 115 -24.88 8.14 -33.06
C ARG A 115 -25.84 7.00 -32.74
N VAL A 116 -26.28 7.00 -31.52
CA VAL A 116 -27.19 5.97 -30.99
C VAL A 116 -28.42 6.66 -30.42
N TYR A 117 -29.59 6.26 -30.89
CA TYR A 117 -30.89 6.67 -30.37
C TYR A 117 -31.52 5.43 -29.74
N GLY A 118 -31.88 5.46 -28.48
CA GLY A 118 -32.51 4.33 -27.76
C GLY A 118 -33.54 4.81 -26.76
N THR A 119 -34.40 3.93 -26.34
CA THR A 119 -35.33 4.18 -25.21
C THR A 119 -34.57 4.14 -23.90
N ASP A 120 -34.92 5.03 -22.96
CA ASP A 120 -34.21 5.04 -21.64
C ASP A 120 -34.60 3.78 -20.83
N ARG A 121 -33.59 2.93 -20.58
CA ARG A 121 -33.67 1.71 -19.76
C ARG A 121 -32.99 1.87 -18.40
N GLY A 122 -32.58 3.09 -18.08
CA GLY A 122 -31.83 3.39 -16.83
C GLY A 122 -30.32 3.37 -16.99
N ILE A 123 -29.63 3.91 -15.97
CA ILE A 123 -28.20 4.25 -16.01
C ILE A 123 -27.31 3.05 -16.36
N PHE A 124 -27.68 1.83 -15.94
CA PHE A 124 -26.87 0.62 -16.14
C PHE A 124 -27.17 -0.10 -17.45
N GLU A 125 -28.40 -0.01 -17.97
CA GLU A 125 -28.80 -0.73 -19.16
C GLU A 125 -28.66 0.09 -20.44
N ASN A 126 -28.63 1.40 -20.36
CA ASN A 126 -28.38 2.28 -21.51
C ASN A 126 -27.06 2.02 -22.22
N GLY A 127 -26.05 1.52 -21.48
CA GLY A 127 -24.75 1.09 -22.04
C GLY A 127 -24.84 -0.07 -23.05
N THR A 128 -25.96 -0.82 -23.04
CA THR A 128 -26.21 -1.92 -23.97
C THR A 128 -26.26 -1.44 -25.42
N TYR A 129 -26.87 -0.29 -25.68
CA TYR A 129 -26.97 0.28 -27.02
C TYR A 129 -25.59 0.58 -27.62
N ASP A 130 -24.69 1.24 -26.83
CA ASP A 130 -23.31 1.53 -27.23
C ASP A 130 -22.51 0.24 -27.46
N ALA A 131 -22.71 -0.75 -26.59
CA ALA A 131 -22.02 -2.03 -26.70
C ALA A 131 -22.40 -2.78 -27.97
N VAL A 132 -23.69 -2.84 -28.29
CA VAL A 132 -24.20 -3.49 -29.51
C VAL A 132 -23.77 -2.71 -30.75
N ALA A 133 -23.88 -1.37 -30.76
CA ALA A 133 -23.46 -0.55 -31.88
C ALA A 133 -21.98 -0.76 -32.23
N ARG A 134 -21.11 -0.82 -31.22
CA ARG A 134 -19.68 -1.14 -31.38
C ARG A 134 -19.44 -2.57 -31.83
N ALA A 135 -20.19 -3.55 -31.31
CA ALA A 135 -20.04 -4.96 -31.68
C ALA A 135 -20.43 -5.19 -33.16
N VAL A 136 -21.51 -4.56 -33.64
CA VAL A 136 -21.94 -4.61 -35.05
C VAL A 136 -20.84 -3.99 -35.97
N LEU A 137 -20.30 -2.83 -35.58
CA LEU A 137 -19.22 -2.17 -36.35
C LEU A 137 -17.96 -3.03 -36.38
N ALA A 138 -17.57 -3.60 -35.26
CA ALA A 138 -16.40 -4.48 -35.16
C ALA A 138 -16.58 -5.74 -36.02
N ALA A 139 -17.72 -6.41 -35.92
CA ALA A 139 -18.02 -7.58 -36.76
C ALA A 139 -18.03 -7.25 -38.27
N GLY A 140 -18.49 -6.05 -38.63
CA GLY A 140 -18.42 -5.56 -40.01
C GLY A 140 -16.97 -5.29 -40.47
N ALA A 141 -16.15 -4.72 -39.62
CA ALA A 141 -14.72 -4.49 -39.90
C ALA A 141 -13.93 -5.80 -40.01
N GLU A 142 -14.19 -6.77 -39.13
CA GLU A 142 -13.58 -8.11 -39.14
C GLU A 142 -13.86 -8.85 -40.46
N LYS A 143 -15.05 -8.76 -41.01
CA LYS A 143 -15.39 -9.36 -42.31
C LYS A 143 -14.63 -8.77 -43.48
N LYS A 144 -14.14 -7.55 -43.37
CA LYS A 144 -13.28 -6.92 -44.40
C LYS A 144 -11.79 -7.30 -44.25
N ILE A 145 -11.40 -7.81 -43.10
CA ILE A 145 -10.04 -8.32 -42.88
C ILE A 145 -10.06 -9.81 -43.25
N ASP A 146 -9.73 -10.11 -44.51
CA ASP A 146 -9.73 -11.51 -45.03
C ASP A 146 -8.49 -12.30 -44.55
N SER A 147 -8.17 -12.19 -43.26
CA SER A 147 -7.05 -12.91 -42.63
C SER A 147 -7.28 -13.03 -41.13
N PRO A 148 -7.42 -14.28 -40.61
CA PRO A 148 -7.57 -14.51 -39.18
C PRO A 148 -6.39 -13.97 -38.35
N GLN A 149 -5.18 -13.96 -38.94
CA GLN A 149 -3.97 -13.43 -38.29
C GLN A 149 -4.04 -11.90 -38.16
N LEU A 150 -4.47 -11.19 -39.21
CA LEU A 150 -4.61 -9.74 -39.17
C LEU A 150 -5.74 -9.33 -38.22
N THR A 151 -6.82 -10.09 -38.16
CA THR A 151 -7.91 -9.88 -37.20
C THR A 151 -7.39 -10.00 -35.77
N ALA A 152 -6.60 -11.05 -35.46
CA ALA A 152 -6.00 -11.24 -34.15
C ALA A 152 -5.03 -10.11 -33.78
N VAL A 153 -4.22 -9.64 -34.72
CA VAL A 153 -3.30 -8.50 -34.55
C VAL A 153 -4.09 -7.21 -34.32
N ALA A 154 -5.13 -6.94 -35.12
CA ALA A 154 -5.99 -5.76 -35.02
C ALA A 154 -6.80 -5.73 -33.70
N ALA A 155 -7.19 -6.88 -33.20
CA ALA A 155 -7.84 -7.04 -31.90
C ALA A 155 -6.88 -6.96 -30.71
N GLY A 156 -5.58 -6.85 -30.93
CA GLY A 156 -4.57 -6.83 -29.87
C GLY A 156 -4.32 -8.21 -29.24
N ASN A 157 -4.84 -9.29 -29.82
CA ASN A 157 -4.67 -10.68 -29.34
C ASN A 157 -3.31 -11.23 -29.77
N VAL A 158 -2.23 -10.54 -29.40
CA VAL A 158 -0.85 -10.96 -29.65
C VAL A 158 -0.10 -11.10 -28.33
N THR A 159 0.65 -12.19 -28.18
CA THR A 159 1.53 -12.38 -27.03
C THR A 159 2.85 -11.66 -27.29
N VAL A 160 3.19 -10.71 -26.44
CA VAL A 160 4.48 -10.01 -26.50
C VAL A 160 5.33 -10.51 -25.33
N THR A 161 6.50 -11.11 -25.64
CA THR A 161 7.49 -11.48 -24.63
C THR A 161 8.59 -10.43 -24.62
N SER A 162 8.74 -9.72 -23.50
CA SER A 162 9.77 -8.72 -23.31
C SER A 162 10.91 -9.27 -22.46
N GLN A 163 12.14 -9.11 -22.92
CA GLN A 163 13.34 -9.44 -22.16
C GLN A 163 14.18 -8.18 -22.02
N SER A 164 14.35 -7.70 -20.78
CA SER A 164 15.16 -6.52 -20.49
C SER A 164 16.55 -6.92 -19.98
N TYR A 165 17.53 -6.09 -20.27
CA TYR A 165 18.91 -6.28 -19.84
C TYR A 165 19.37 -5.11 -19.00
N LYS A 166 20.09 -5.40 -17.91
CA LYS A 166 20.78 -4.42 -17.07
C LYS A 166 22.24 -4.82 -16.97
N ASP A 167 23.13 -3.91 -17.35
CA ASP A 167 24.60 -4.15 -17.35
C ASP A 167 25.01 -5.43 -18.14
N GLY A 168 24.34 -5.69 -19.26
CA GLY A 168 24.59 -6.85 -20.14
C GLY A 168 24.04 -8.18 -19.62
N LYS A 169 23.38 -8.22 -18.46
CA LYS A 169 22.71 -9.40 -17.90
C LYS A 169 21.20 -9.28 -18.05
N VAL A 170 20.52 -10.42 -18.19
CA VAL A 170 19.06 -10.47 -18.20
C VAL A 170 18.56 -9.89 -16.88
N SER A 171 17.73 -8.84 -16.96
CA SER A 171 17.08 -8.26 -15.79
C SER A 171 16.01 -9.22 -15.27
N GLY A 172 15.97 -9.44 -13.95
CA GLY A 172 14.95 -10.28 -13.31
C GLY A 172 13.51 -9.71 -13.40
N GLY A 173 13.32 -8.57 -14.06
CA GLY A 173 12.03 -7.93 -14.22
C GLY A 173 11.32 -7.71 -12.89
N ILE A 174 10.01 -7.96 -12.85
CA ILE A 174 9.19 -7.81 -11.64
C ILE A 174 9.64 -8.75 -10.51
N ASN A 175 10.18 -9.92 -10.84
CA ASN A 175 10.64 -10.91 -9.86
C ASN A 175 11.83 -10.40 -9.02
N ALA A 176 12.66 -9.53 -9.55
CA ALA A 176 13.77 -8.91 -8.81
C ALA A 176 13.29 -7.82 -7.85
N VAL A 177 12.16 -7.19 -8.14
CA VAL A 177 11.59 -6.09 -7.33
C VAL A 177 10.84 -6.62 -6.10
N ILE A 178 10.22 -7.80 -6.20
CA ILE A 178 9.37 -8.36 -5.14
C ILE A 178 10.11 -8.52 -3.80
N PRO A 179 11.29 -9.20 -3.72
CA PRO A 179 11.94 -9.43 -2.43
C PRO A 179 12.31 -8.15 -1.69
N PRO A 180 12.94 -7.12 -2.32
CA PRO A 180 13.20 -5.87 -1.63
C PRO A 180 11.93 -5.08 -1.26
N MET A 181 10.85 -5.16 -2.04
CA MET A 181 9.59 -4.52 -1.70
C MET A 181 8.93 -5.12 -0.44
N LEU A 182 9.18 -6.38 -0.12
CA LEU A 182 8.70 -6.98 1.11
C LEU A 182 9.22 -6.25 2.35
N PHE A 183 10.46 -5.76 2.34
CA PHE A 183 10.99 -4.96 3.46
C PHE A 183 10.20 -3.67 3.67
N LEU A 184 9.81 -3.02 2.59
CA LEU A 184 8.98 -1.82 2.64
C LEU A 184 7.61 -2.13 3.24
N LEU A 185 6.98 -3.21 2.79
CA LEU A 185 5.69 -3.65 3.34
C LEU A 185 5.79 -3.95 4.83
N ILE A 186 6.84 -4.70 5.24
CA ILE A 186 7.14 -5.00 6.64
C ILE A 186 7.28 -3.72 7.45
N PHE A 187 8.06 -2.76 6.94
CA PHE A 187 8.30 -1.48 7.60
C PHE A 187 6.99 -0.73 7.84
N TYR A 188 6.13 -0.63 6.82
CA TYR A 188 4.84 0.06 6.96
C TYR A 188 3.93 -0.62 7.97
N VAL A 189 3.78 -1.93 7.88
CA VAL A 189 2.95 -2.69 8.83
C VAL A 189 3.49 -2.50 10.25
N ALA A 190 4.81 -2.61 10.43
CA ALA A 190 5.43 -2.43 11.73
C ALA A 190 5.18 -1.02 12.29
N ILE A 191 5.39 0.02 11.50
CA ILE A 191 5.26 1.40 11.97
C ILE A 191 3.79 1.76 12.26
N ILE A 192 2.85 1.40 11.39
CA ILE A 192 1.42 1.71 11.57
C ILE A 192 0.85 0.98 12.77
N MET A 193 1.09 -0.33 12.86
CA MET A 193 0.51 -1.17 13.91
C MET A 193 1.18 -0.97 15.26
N LEU A 194 2.51 -0.93 15.26
CA LEU A 194 3.30 -0.89 16.49
C LEU A 194 3.50 0.53 17.01
N GLY A 195 3.48 1.53 16.12
CA GLY A 195 3.66 2.93 16.51
C GLY A 195 2.60 3.37 17.52
N ASN A 196 1.35 3.11 17.22
CA ASN A 196 0.24 3.43 18.13
C ASN A 196 0.31 2.60 19.43
N GLN A 197 0.66 1.33 19.33
CA GLN A 197 0.79 0.43 20.48
C GLN A 197 1.97 0.85 21.38
N MET A 198 3.11 1.26 20.80
CA MET A 198 4.26 1.74 21.56
C MET A 198 3.92 2.99 22.35
N LEU A 199 3.24 3.92 21.70
CA LEU A 199 2.82 5.17 22.30
C LEU A 199 1.85 4.92 23.47
N SER A 200 0.80 4.13 23.24
CA SER A 200 -0.18 3.76 24.25
C SER A 200 0.44 3.01 25.43
N SER A 201 1.29 2.01 25.16
CA SER A 201 1.95 1.23 26.21
C SER A 201 2.88 2.08 27.08
N THR A 202 3.60 3.04 26.50
CA THR A 202 4.50 3.93 27.24
C THR A 202 3.71 4.88 28.14
N LEU A 203 2.56 5.36 27.69
CA LEU A 203 1.72 6.28 28.43
C LEU A 203 0.90 5.56 29.52
N GLU A 204 0.34 4.37 29.25
CA GLU A 204 -0.34 3.55 30.25
C GLU A 204 0.54 3.26 31.47
N GLU A 205 1.82 2.95 31.24
CA GLU A 205 2.78 2.71 32.34
C GLU A 205 3.05 3.98 33.16
N LYS A 206 3.05 5.15 32.51
CA LYS A 206 3.20 6.43 33.18
C LYS A 206 1.96 6.79 33.98
N GLU A 207 0.76 6.65 33.40
CA GLU A 207 -0.52 6.97 34.06
C GLU A 207 -0.78 6.05 35.26
N ASN A 208 -0.43 4.77 35.19
CA ASN A 208 -0.66 3.80 36.26
C ASN A 208 0.44 3.75 37.34
N ARG A 209 1.40 4.68 37.32
CA ARG A 209 2.56 4.75 38.24
C ARG A 209 3.38 3.44 38.33
N VAL A 210 3.16 2.52 37.40
CA VAL A 210 3.93 1.27 37.32
C VAL A 210 5.39 1.55 37.07
N THR A 211 5.69 2.64 36.36
CA THR A 211 7.01 3.11 36.05
C THR A 211 7.85 3.38 37.30
N GLU A 212 7.29 3.96 38.36
CA GLU A 212 8.02 4.21 39.62
C GLU A 212 8.48 2.90 40.27
N MET A 213 7.58 1.93 40.33
CA MET A 213 7.88 0.62 40.91
C MET A 213 8.94 -0.13 40.10
N ILE A 214 8.85 -0.08 38.78
CA ILE A 214 9.81 -0.74 37.88
C ILE A 214 11.19 -0.06 37.95
N LEU A 215 11.24 1.27 38.01
CA LEU A 215 12.50 2.02 38.07
C LEU A 215 13.28 1.84 39.39
N THR A 216 12.62 1.38 40.46
CA THR A 216 13.34 1.00 41.70
C THR A 216 14.03 -0.34 41.59
N THR A 217 13.55 -1.22 40.70
CA THR A 217 14.02 -2.61 40.58
C THR A 217 14.86 -2.86 39.34
N MET A 218 14.75 -2.04 38.28
CA MET A 218 15.48 -2.28 37.05
C MET A 218 15.94 -1.00 36.34
N ASN A 219 16.94 -1.14 35.45
CA ASN A 219 17.50 -0.03 34.70
C ASN A 219 16.54 0.43 33.58
N PRO A 220 16.19 1.74 33.49
CA PRO A 220 15.35 2.31 32.44
C PRO A 220 15.79 1.94 31.03
N THR A 221 17.09 1.87 30.77
CA THR A 221 17.63 1.48 29.47
C THR A 221 17.23 0.06 29.09
N THR A 222 17.32 -0.89 30.05
CA THR A 222 16.95 -2.28 29.84
C THR A 222 15.44 -2.42 29.54
N LEU A 223 14.61 -1.65 30.24
CA LEU A 223 13.16 -1.63 30.01
C LEU A 223 12.85 -1.14 28.59
N ILE A 224 13.37 0.02 28.18
CA ILE A 224 13.04 0.63 26.88
C ILE A 224 13.62 -0.20 25.73
N VAL A 225 14.87 -0.64 25.82
CA VAL A 225 15.48 -1.50 24.79
C VAL A 225 14.74 -2.83 24.69
N GLY A 226 14.37 -3.44 25.82
CA GLY A 226 13.59 -4.66 25.85
C GLY A 226 12.22 -4.49 25.19
N LYS A 227 11.55 -3.36 25.43
CA LYS A 227 10.28 -3.00 24.79
C LYS A 227 10.43 -2.81 23.28
N VAL A 228 11.46 -2.11 22.81
CA VAL A 228 11.71 -1.92 21.36
C VAL A 228 11.95 -3.27 20.67
N ILE A 229 12.77 -4.15 21.27
CA ILE A 229 13.01 -5.50 20.73
C ILE A 229 11.74 -6.33 20.72
N SER A 230 10.97 -6.30 21.80
CA SER A 230 9.69 -7.01 21.88
C SER A 230 8.72 -6.57 20.79
N LEU A 231 8.58 -5.27 20.58
CA LEU A 231 7.72 -4.73 19.52
C LEU A 231 8.18 -5.14 18.13
N PHE A 232 9.49 -5.18 17.88
CA PHE A 232 10.01 -5.70 16.63
C PHE A 232 9.61 -7.16 16.40
N LEU A 233 9.71 -8.01 17.42
CA LEU A 233 9.26 -9.41 17.35
C LEU A 233 7.74 -9.53 17.13
N VAL A 234 6.96 -8.68 17.80
CA VAL A 234 5.50 -8.60 17.58
C VAL A 234 5.20 -8.21 16.13
N GLY A 235 5.95 -7.25 15.58
CA GLY A 235 5.86 -6.84 14.17
C GLY A 235 6.12 -7.99 13.19
N LEU A 236 7.11 -8.83 13.48
CA LEU A 236 7.38 -10.03 12.68
C LEU A 236 6.20 -11.02 12.71
N VAL A 237 5.58 -11.22 13.87
CA VAL A 237 4.36 -12.06 13.99
C VAL A 237 3.22 -11.48 13.17
N GLN A 238 3.00 -10.17 13.24
CA GLN A 238 1.96 -9.50 12.45
C GLN A 238 2.21 -9.63 10.95
N MET A 239 3.46 -9.44 10.54
CA MET A 239 3.87 -9.60 9.14
C MET A 239 3.55 -11.01 8.62
N LEU A 240 3.92 -12.05 9.37
CA LEU A 240 3.59 -13.44 9.00
C LEU A 240 2.08 -13.63 8.88
N THR A 241 1.31 -13.03 9.78
CA THR A 241 -0.15 -13.07 9.74
C THR A 241 -0.72 -12.36 8.51
N PHE A 242 -0.11 -11.26 8.05
CA PHE A 242 -0.54 -10.55 6.83
C PHE A 242 -0.07 -11.22 5.54
N ALA A 243 1.10 -11.85 5.55
CA ALA A 243 1.62 -12.57 4.39
C ALA A 243 0.75 -13.80 4.04
N LEU A 244 0.17 -14.46 5.05
CA LEU A 244 -0.58 -15.70 4.86
C LEU A 244 -1.76 -15.55 3.87
N PRO A 245 -2.71 -14.59 4.02
CA PRO A 245 -3.81 -14.39 3.08
C PRO A 245 -3.34 -14.01 1.67
N VAL A 246 -2.25 -13.23 1.56
CA VAL A 246 -1.68 -12.84 0.27
C VAL A 246 -1.12 -14.07 -0.46
N ILE A 247 -0.36 -14.91 0.25
CA ILE A 247 0.19 -16.16 -0.30
C ILE A 247 -0.94 -17.11 -0.70
N VAL A 248 -1.91 -17.32 0.17
CA VAL A 248 -3.07 -18.18 -0.11
C VAL A 248 -3.88 -17.63 -1.29
N GLY A 249 -4.16 -16.33 -1.30
CA GLY A 249 -4.86 -15.66 -2.39
C GLY A 249 -4.15 -15.82 -3.72
N TYR A 250 -2.84 -15.63 -3.75
CA TYR A 250 -2.03 -15.83 -4.94
C TYR A 250 -2.05 -17.29 -5.42
N LEU A 251 -1.85 -18.26 -4.53
CA LEU A 251 -1.79 -19.68 -4.90
C LEU A 251 -3.11 -20.23 -5.45
N PHE A 252 -4.25 -19.79 -4.90
CA PHE A 252 -5.56 -20.36 -5.23
C PHE A 252 -6.39 -19.52 -6.19
N PHE A 253 -6.17 -18.20 -6.27
CA PHE A 253 -7.02 -17.28 -7.02
C PHE A 253 -6.29 -16.52 -8.14
N ARG A 254 -5.00 -16.80 -8.40
CA ARG A 254 -4.20 -16.06 -9.39
C ARG A 254 -4.81 -16.06 -10.80
N SER A 255 -5.38 -17.19 -11.23
CA SER A 255 -6.01 -17.34 -12.55
C SER A 255 -7.29 -16.51 -12.68
N ASN A 256 -8.09 -16.46 -11.62
CA ASN A 256 -9.35 -15.71 -11.61
C ASN A 256 -9.13 -14.20 -11.57
N LEU A 257 -7.97 -13.76 -11.07
CA LEU A 257 -7.62 -12.35 -10.91
C LEU A 257 -6.76 -11.81 -12.05
N ASN A 258 -6.44 -12.64 -13.07
CA ASN A 258 -5.51 -12.30 -14.14
C ASN A 258 -4.18 -11.73 -13.60
N LEU A 259 -3.73 -12.23 -12.44
CA LEU A 259 -2.46 -11.80 -11.87
C LEU A 259 -1.31 -12.36 -12.71
N PRO A 260 -0.23 -11.56 -12.90
CA PRO A 260 0.93 -12.04 -13.62
C PRO A 260 1.49 -13.30 -12.95
N ASP A 261 1.92 -14.24 -13.77
CA ASP A 261 2.56 -15.47 -13.31
C ASP A 261 3.93 -15.08 -12.71
N VAL A 262 3.97 -14.99 -11.38
CA VAL A 262 5.22 -14.78 -10.66
C VAL A 262 5.87 -16.16 -10.51
N ASP A 263 6.87 -16.41 -11.34
CA ASP A 263 7.64 -17.64 -11.24
C ASP A 263 8.51 -17.59 -9.98
N LEU A 264 8.00 -18.20 -8.90
CA LEU A 264 8.70 -18.25 -7.62
C LEU A 264 10.03 -19.04 -7.71
N SER A 265 10.20 -19.87 -8.76
CA SER A 265 11.45 -20.62 -8.99
C SER A 265 12.56 -19.72 -9.54
N HIS A 266 12.18 -18.58 -10.13
CA HIS A 266 13.09 -17.58 -10.66
C HIS A 266 13.18 -16.31 -9.79
N LEU A 267 12.76 -16.37 -8.52
CA LEU A 267 13.02 -15.29 -7.57
C LEU A 267 14.54 -15.16 -7.37
N THR A 268 15.12 -14.14 -7.95
CA THR A 268 16.53 -13.80 -7.75
C THR A 268 16.69 -13.14 -6.38
N LEU A 269 17.06 -13.93 -5.38
CA LEU A 269 17.44 -13.40 -4.06
C LEU A 269 18.85 -12.83 -4.16
N GLU A 270 18.96 -11.58 -4.61
CA GLU A 270 20.26 -10.90 -4.65
C GLU A 270 20.67 -10.48 -3.22
N PRO A 271 21.82 -10.97 -2.71
CA PRO A 271 22.23 -10.67 -1.32
C PRO A 271 22.40 -9.18 -1.04
N GLY A 272 22.88 -8.40 -2.01
CA GLY A 272 23.12 -6.97 -1.85
C GLY A 272 21.85 -6.19 -1.47
N PRO A 273 20.83 -6.16 -2.34
CA PRO A 273 19.54 -5.51 -2.05
C PRO A 273 18.86 -6.05 -0.79
N MET A 274 19.00 -7.35 -0.48
CA MET A 274 18.42 -7.97 0.73
C MET A 274 19.10 -7.45 2.01
N ILE A 275 20.41 -7.35 2.04
CA ILE A 275 21.16 -6.80 3.18
C ILE A 275 20.83 -5.32 3.36
N VAL A 276 20.85 -4.55 2.28
CA VAL A 276 20.48 -3.12 2.31
C VAL A 276 19.05 -2.94 2.83
N GLY A 277 18.07 -3.69 2.31
CA GLY A 277 16.68 -3.65 2.78
C GLY A 277 16.55 -3.97 4.26
N THR A 278 17.27 -5.00 4.75
CA THR A 278 17.28 -5.37 6.17
C THR A 278 17.86 -4.23 7.05
N LEU A 279 18.96 -3.63 6.64
CA LEU A 279 19.59 -2.54 7.40
C LEU A 279 18.72 -1.27 7.39
N LEU A 280 18.11 -0.92 6.26
CA LEU A 280 17.15 0.20 6.17
C LEU A 280 15.92 -0.03 7.06
N LEU A 281 15.37 -1.26 7.06
CA LEU A 281 14.28 -1.66 7.93
C LEU A 281 14.64 -1.48 9.41
N LEU A 282 15.77 -2.04 9.83
CA LEU A 282 16.20 -1.99 11.23
C LEU A 282 16.51 -0.55 11.67
N GLY A 283 17.25 0.20 10.86
CA GLY A 283 17.59 1.60 11.15
C GLY A 283 16.36 2.49 11.24
N GLY A 284 15.46 2.37 10.26
CA GLY A 284 14.18 3.07 10.25
C GLY A 284 13.32 2.71 11.46
N PHE A 285 13.18 1.42 11.77
CA PHE A 285 12.41 0.96 12.93
C PHE A 285 12.97 1.52 14.26
N ILE A 286 14.29 1.53 14.45
CA ILE A 286 14.93 2.09 15.65
C ILE A 286 14.66 3.60 15.76
N LEU A 287 14.79 4.33 14.65
CA LEU A 287 14.53 5.77 14.61
C LEU A 287 13.08 6.09 14.98
N PHE A 288 12.11 5.43 14.33
CA PHE A 288 10.69 5.67 14.58
C PHE A 288 10.29 5.27 16.00
N THR A 289 10.64 4.08 16.45
CA THR A 289 10.29 3.62 17.80
C THR A 289 10.96 4.47 18.87
N GLY A 290 12.24 4.85 18.68
CA GLY A 290 12.94 5.76 19.57
C GLY A 290 12.25 7.13 19.68
N THR A 291 11.79 7.68 18.55
CA THR A 291 11.05 8.95 18.50
C THR A 291 9.69 8.83 19.22
N LEU A 292 8.95 7.76 18.97
CA LEU A 292 7.65 7.54 19.62
C LEU A 292 7.76 7.36 21.13
N VAL A 293 8.80 6.66 21.60
CA VAL A 293 9.08 6.56 23.04
C VAL A 293 9.44 7.92 23.63
N ALA A 294 10.26 8.71 22.93
CA ALA A 294 10.60 10.05 23.36
C ALA A 294 9.37 10.96 23.49
N ILE A 295 8.46 10.91 22.50
CA ILE A 295 7.17 11.60 22.54
C ILE A 295 6.34 11.14 23.73
N GLY A 296 6.16 9.81 23.92
CA GLY A 296 5.40 9.24 25.04
C GLY A 296 5.97 9.60 26.41
N ALA A 297 7.30 9.76 26.51
CA ALA A 297 7.95 10.18 27.75
C ALA A 297 7.64 11.64 28.14
N VAL A 298 7.46 12.53 27.16
CA VAL A 298 7.22 13.97 27.38
C VAL A 298 5.74 14.30 27.56
N VAL A 299 4.87 13.66 26.78
CA VAL A 299 3.44 13.99 26.70
C VAL A 299 2.69 13.35 27.89
N PRO A 300 1.73 14.04 28.51
CA PRO A 300 0.99 13.52 29.65
C PRO A 300 -0.10 12.50 29.31
N THR A 301 -0.71 12.57 28.12
CA THR A 301 -1.86 11.74 27.74
C THR A 301 -1.75 11.12 26.35
N VAL A 302 -2.40 9.99 26.11
CA VAL A 302 -2.49 9.34 24.80
C VAL A 302 -3.08 10.27 23.73
N LYS A 303 -4.07 11.09 24.10
CA LYS A 303 -4.72 12.03 23.18
C LYS A 303 -3.75 13.12 22.68
N GLU A 304 -2.94 13.68 23.57
CA GLU A 304 -1.93 14.66 23.18
C GLU A 304 -0.81 14.04 22.35
N ALA A 305 -0.44 12.80 22.63
CA ALA A 305 0.56 12.08 21.88
C ALA A 305 0.13 11.83 20.42
N GLY A 306 -1.17 11.60 20.19
CA GLY A 306 -1.74 11.46 18.85
C GLY A 306 -1.50 12.68 17.95
N VAL A 307 -1.42 13.89 18.52
CA VAL A 307 -1.12 15.11 17.77
C VAL A 307 0.28 15.08 17.16
N PHE A 308 1.24 14.42 17.80
CA PHE A 308 2.60 14.26 17.28
C PHE A 308 2.73 13.05 16.34
N PHE A 309 1.89 12.03 16.55
CA PHE A 309 1.90 10.83 15.72
C PHE A 309 1.43 11.10 14.28
N ALA A 310 0.38 11.90 14.11
CA ALA A 310 -0.21 12.19 12.81
C ALA A 310 0.77 12.86 11.81
N PRO A 311 1.49 13.94 12.16
CA PRO A 311 2.51 14.53 11.27
C PRO A 311 3.63 13.56 10.93
N LEU A 312 4.06 12.73 11.90
CA LEU A 312 5.10 11.72 11.66
C LEU A 312 4.64 10.69 10.63
N MET A 313 3.38 10.24 10.74
CA MET A 313 2.78 9.33 9.74
C MET A 313 2.68 10.00 8.37
N LEU A 314 2.27 11.28 8.31
CA LEU A 314 2.19 12.00 7.04
C LEU A 314 3.53 11.96 6.29
N VAL A 315 4.64 12.26 6.98
CA VAL A 315 5.98 12.28 6.37
C VAL A 315 6.38 10.90 5.82
N ILE A 316 6.00 9.81 6.49
CA ILE A 316 6.26 8.44 6.03
C ILE A 316 5.50 8.13 4.74
N PHE A 317 4.28 8.68 4.59
CA PHE A 317 3.44 8.40 3.43
C PHE A 317 3.77 9.27 2.20
N ILE A 318 4.41 10.44 2.38
CA ILE A 318 4.76 11.34 1.25
C ILE A 318 5.48 10.62 0.11
N PRO A 319 6.51 9.76 0.33
CA PRO A 319 7.21 9.07 -0.76
C PRO A 319 6.31 8.23 -1.67
N PHE A 320 5.15 7.76 -1.18
CA PHE A 320 4.21 7.02 -2.03
C PHE A 320 3.52 7.89 -3.07
N TYR A 321 3.27 9.15 -2.75
CA TYR A 321 2.66 10.09 -3.71
C TYR A 321 3.61 10.45 -4.85
N ILE A 322 4.91 10.29 -4.62
CA ILE A 322 5.95 10.57 -5.63
C ILE A 322 6.61 9.28 -6.16
N VAL A 323 6.02 8.10 -5.94
CA VAL A 323 6.61 6.82 -6.35
C VAL A 323 6.90 6.79 -7.86
N SER A 324 6.01 7.37 -8.67
CA SER A 324 6.21 7.48 -10.11
C SER A 324 7.48 8.26 -10.44
N LEU A 325 7.75 9.36 -9.73
CA LEU A 325 8.97 10.14 -9.90
C LEU A 325 10.21 9.37 -9.39
N ILE A 326 10.09 8.64 -8.27
CA ILE A 326 11.19 7.80 -7.75
C ILE A 326 11.62 6.75 -8.78
N VAL A 327 10.66 6.21 -9.55
CA VAL A 327 10.93 5.20 -10.58
C VAL A 327 11.46 5.84 -11.87
N SER A 328 10.86 6.96 -12.33
CA SER A 328 11.20 7.58 -13.62
C SER A 328 12.45 8.44 -13.56
N ASP A 329 12.67 9.19 -12.48
CA ASP A 329 13.85 10.03 -12.26
C ASP A 329 14.33 9.95 -10.81
N PRO A 330 15.07 8.90 -10.44
CA PRO A 330 15.58 8.71 -9.07
C PRO A 330 16.61 9.78 -8.64
N HIS A 331 17.14 10.56 -9.56
CA HIS A 331 18.10 11.64 -9.31
C HIS A 331 17.44 13.02 -9.19
N ALA A 332 16.13 13.13 -9.41
CA ALA A 332 15.41 14.38 -9.19
C ALA A 332 15.65 14.93 -7.78
N LEU A 333 15.81 16.26 -7.68
CA LEU A 333 16.13 16.93 -6.40
C LEU A 333 15.19 16.54 -5.27
N ILE A 334 13.87 16.46 -5.57
CA ILE A 334 12.86 16.11 -4.58
C ILE A 334 13.04 14.66 -4.08
N VAL A 335 13.39 13.73 -4.95
CA VAL A 335 13.67 12.33 -4.60
C VAL A 335 14.92 12.26 -3.71
N GLN A 336 15.96 13.02 -4.04
CA GLN A 336 17.18 13.09 -3.23
C GLN A 336 16.90 13.68 -1.83
N VAL A 337 16.10 14.75 -1.74
CA VAL A 337 15.68 15.32 -0.46
C VAL A 337 14.98 14.26 0.40
N PHE A 338 14.01 13.51 -0.15
CA PHE A 338 13.33 12.46 0.60
C PHE A 338 14.19 11.23 0.86
N THR A 339 15.22 10.98 0.07
CA THR A 339 16.20 9.90 0.30
C THR A 339 17.07 10.18 1.53
N TYR A 340 17.43 11.45 1.78
CA TYR A 340 18.28 11.85 2.90
C TYR A 340 17.52 12.50 4.06
N PHE A 341 16.21 12.71 3.96
CA PHE A 341 15.44 13.19 5.10
C PHE A 341 15.11 12.04 6.05
N PRO A 342 15.54 12.04 7.32
CA PRO A 342 15.57 10.85 8.19
C PRO A 342 14.27 10.09 8.33
N TYR A 343 13.12 10.80 8.33
CA TYR A 343 11.82 10.16 8.53
C TYR A 343 11.18 9.65 7.23
N SER A 344 11.57 10.13 6.06
CA SER A 344 11.16 9.59 4.76
C SER A 344 12.21 8.64 4.16
N ALA A 345 13.47 8.78 4.61
CA ALA A 345 14.61 8.01 4.11
C ALA A 345 14.36 6.48 4.08
N PRO A 346 13.84 5.83 5.13
CA PRO A 346 13.61 4.39 5.10
C PRO A 346 12.73 3.98 3.92
N VAL A 347 11.65 4.71 3.67
CA VAL A 347 10.67 4.42 2.62
C VAL A 347 11.26 4.69 1.25
N THR A 348 11.82 5.89 1.06
CA THR A 348 12.37 6.31 -0.24
C THR A 348 13.56 5.42 -0.62
N ALA A 349 14.46 5.13 0.32
CA ALA A 349 15.61 4.27 0.06
C ALA A 349 15.20 2.81 -0.19
N MET A 350 14.18 2.27 0.52
CA MET A 350 13.66 0.93 0.24
C MET A 350 13.01 0.85 -1.15
N LEU A 351 12.25 1.86 -1.56
CA LEU A 351 11.71 1.95 -2.92
C LEU A 351 12.83 1.98 -3.96
N ARG A 352 13.81 2.88 -3.80
CA ARG A 352 14.97 2.98 -4.71
C ARG A 352 15.79 1.69 -4.75
N ASN A 353 15.97 1.04 -3.60
CA ASN A 353 16.64 -0.27 -3.50
C ASN A 353 15.87 -1.35 -4.27
N SER A 354 14.53 -1.36 -4.18
CA SER A 354 13.67 -2.31 -4.89
C SER A 354 13.76 -2.14 -6.41
N PHE A 355 13.84 -0.91 -6.89
CA PHE A 355 13.98 -0.62 -8.32
C PHE A 355 15.44 -0.58 -8.80
N GLY A 356 16.40 -0.89 -7.91
CA GLY A 356 17.83 -0.93 -8.23
C GLY A 356 18.43 0.43 -8.60
N SER A 357 17.82 1.53 -8.14
CA SER A 357 18.27 2.91 -8.37
C SER A 357 19.01 3.53 -7.18
N LEU A 358 19.19 2.78 -6.08
CA LEU A 358 19.97 3.22 -4.93
C LEU A 358 21.41 2.73 -5.07
N SER A 359 22.37 3.65 -5.18
CA SER A 359 23.78 3.31 -5.28
C SER A 359 24.33 2.76 -3.95
N PRO A 360 25.43 1.97 -3.97
CA PRO A 360 26.04 1.47 -2.73
C PRO A 360 26.50 2.58 -1.79
N THR A 361 26.96 3.71 -2.31
CA THR A 361 27.38 4.88 -1.51
C THR A 361 26.19 5.57 -0.86
N GLU A 362 25.11 5.80 -1.61
CA GLU A 362 23.87 6.37 -1.06
C GLU A 362 23.29 5.45 0.01
N SER A 363 23.22 4.13 -0.23
CA SER A 363 22.73 3.17 0.75
C SER A 363 23.55 3.20 2.05
N ALA A 364 24.88 3.25 1.97
CA ALA A 364 25.75 3.33 3.13
C ALA A 364 25.52 4.62 3.94
N VAL A 365 25.38 5.76 3.26
CA VAL A 365 25.11 7.05 3.92
C VAL A 365 23.76 7.04 4.62
N VAL A 366 22.70 6.61 3.95
CA VAL A 366 21.34 6.57 4.52
C VAL A 366 21.29 5.59 5.69
N ILE A 367 21.87 4.41 5.57
CA ILE A 367 21.93 3.43 6.67
C ILE A 367 22.66 4.02 7.87
N ALA A 368 23.84 4.62 7.65
CA ALA A 368 24.60 5.25 8.74
C ALA A 368 23.79 6.35 9.42
N GLU A 369 23.15 7.22 8.66
CA GLU A 369 22.26 8.28 9.16
C GLU A 369 21.14 7.71 10.04
N LEU A 370 20.40 6.71 9.55
CA LEU A 370 19.28 6.09 10.27
C LEU A 370 19.71 5.48 11.59
N PHE A 371 20.85 4.78 11.63
CA PHE A 371 21.37 4.20 12.87
C PHE A 371 21.87 5.27 13.83
N ILE A 372 22.62 6.28 13.36
CA ILE A 372 23.11 7.37 14.21
C ILE A 372 21.94 8.12 14.85
N LEU A 373 20.98 8.57 14.04
CA LEU A 373 19.81 9.29 14.52
C LEU A 373 18.87 8.40 15.33
N GLY A 374 18.71 7.14 14.94
CA GLY A 374 17.93 6.16 15.69
C GLY A 374 18.48 5.91 17.09
N PHE A 375 19.78 5.69 17.23
CA PHE A 375 20.42 5.54 18.54
C PHE A 375 20.38 6.84 19.35
N ALA A 376 20.51 8.00 18.71
CA ALA A 376 20.35 9.29 19.37
C ALA A 376 18.92 9.48 19.90
N ALA A 377 17.91 9.16 19.08
CA ALA A 377 16.49 9.20 19.48
C ALA A 377 16.23 8.23 20.65
N LEU A 378 16.75 7.01 20.59
CA LEU A 378 16.60 6.03 21.66
C LEU A 378 17.28 6.49 22.97
N ARG A 379 18.47 7.07 22.89
CA ARG A 379 19.16 7.67 24.07
C ARG A 379 18.37 8.84 24.65
N LEU A 380 17.81 9.68 23.78
CA LEU A 380 16.95 10.78 24.20
C LEU A 380 15.69 10.24 24.88
N ALA A 381 15.05 9.22 24.31
CA ALA A 381 13.88 8.56 24.88
C ALA A 381 14.15 8.02 26.27
N VAL A 382 15.26 7.28 26.46
CA VAL A 382 15.68 6.77 27.80
C VAL A 382 15.88 7.90 28.78
N ARG A 383 16.51 9.00 28.34
CA ARG A 383 16.76 10.18 29.19
C ARG A 383 15.46 10.87 29.59
N LEU A 384 14.60 11.13 28.63
CA LEU A 384 13.29 11.76 28.87
C LEU A 384 12.39 10.89 29.75
N PHE A 385 12.40 9.57 29.54
CA PHE A 385 11.63 8.63 30.35
C PHE A 385 12.08 8.64 31.81
N ARG A 386 13.39 8.68 32.07
CA ARG A 386 13.94 8.78 33.44
C ARG A 386 13.51 10.05 34.16
N TYR A 387 13.45 11.19 33.44
CA TYR A 387 13.05 12.47 34.03
C TYR A 387 11.51 12.64 34.06
N GLY A 388 10.80 12.14 33.03
CA GLY A 388 9.35 12.26 32.88
C GLY A 388 8.56 11.41 33.88
N SER A 389 9.14 10.31 34.39
CA SER A 389 8.54 9.49 35.42
C SER A 389 8.46 10.16 36.80
N ILE A 390 9.22 11.25 37.01
CA ILE A 390 9.29 11.97 38.31
C ILE A 390 8.32 13.17 38.33
N SER A 391 7.80 13.61 37.18
CA SER A 391 7.01 14.86 37.06
C SER A 391 5.65 14.59 36.41
N TYR A 392 4.63 14.26 37.21
CA TYR A 392 3.28 13.90 36.72
C TYR A 392 2.39 15.06 36.32
N SER A 393 2.67 16.29 36.77
CA SER A 393 1.72 17.42 36.64
C SER A 393 2.18 18.60 35.80
N LYS A 394 3.40 18.60 35.27
CA LYS A 394 3.92 19.68 34.42
C LYS A 394 4.49 19.15 33.11
N LYS A 395 4.14 19.80 31.97
CA LYS A 395 4.83 19.58 30.69
C LYS A 395 6.33 19.81 30.90
N LEU A 396 7.14 18.80 30.65
CA LEU A 396 8.59 18.91 30.73
C LEU A 396 9.07 19.89 29.64
N SER A 397 9.79 20.95 30.06
CA SER A 397 10.55 21.75 29.11
C SER A 397 11.71 20.91 28.58
N LEU A 398 11.78 20.74 27.25
CA LEU A 398 12.88 20.03 26.58
C LEU A 398 14.24 20.63 26.96
N ARG A 399 14.27 21.94 27.22
CA ARG A 399 15.46 22.67 27.64
C ARG A 399 15.96 22.20 29.01
N ASP A 400 15.07 21.97 29.98
CA ASP A 400 15.41 21.51 31.32
C ASP A 400 15.88 20.05 31.31
N ALA A 401 15.31 19.20 30.46
CA ALA A 401 15.72 17.82 30.30
C ALA A 401 17.10 17.66 29.64
N LEU A 402 17.50 18.61 28.77
CA LEU A 402 18.79 18.59 28.08
C LEU A 402 19.91 19.22 28.93
N THR A 403 19.62 20.20 29.77
CA THR A 403 20.61 21.00 30.53
C THR A 403 20.98 20.42 31.90
N ARG A 404 20.08 19.66 32.54
CA ARG A 404 20.36 19.07 33.85
C ARG A 404 21.29 17.86 33.74
N ARG A 405 22.55 18.04 34.10
CA ARG A 405 23.66 17.04 34.04
C ARG A 405 23.62 16.00 35.16
N SER A 406 22.80 16.13 36.21
CA SER A 406 22.78 15.17 37.36
C SER A 406 21.42 15.25 38.07
N ALA A 407 20.91 14.09 38.51
CA ALA A 407 19.80 14.04 39.44
C ALA A 407 20.14 14.79 40.73
N PRO A 408 19.18 15.49 41.36
CA PRO A 408 19.37 15.98 42.71
C PRO A 408 19.68 14.80 43.62
N ARG A 409 20.84 14.81 44.31
CA ARG A 409 21.09 13.94 45.45
C ARG A 409 19.90 14.10 46.40
N ALA A 410 19.30 12.99 46.79
CA ALA A 410 18.31 12.96 47.85
C ALA A 410 18.84 13.74 49.02
N VAL A 411 18.07 14.69 49.51
CA VAL A 411 18.30 15.41 50.75
C VAL A 411 18.32 14.35 51.87
N ARG A 412 19.50 13.88 52.19
CA ARG A 412 19.82 13.29 53.46
C ARG A 412 20.17 14.49 54.32
N ASP A 413 19.41 14.67 55.36
CA ASP A 413 19.64 15.48 56.55
C ASP A 413 18.45 16.37 56.85
N ALA A 414 17.46 15.79 57.54
CA ALA A 414 16.67 16.52 58.51
C ALA A 414 17.28 16.20 59.85
N PRO A 415 17.76 17.21 60.60
CA PRO A 415 18.17 16.98 61.99
C PRO A 415 16.95 16.66 62.86
N HIS A 416 17.06 15.58 63.61
CA HIS A 416 16.26 15.39 64.79
C HIS A 416 16.70 16.44 65.80
N ASP A 417 15.83 17.39 66.08
CA ASP A 417 15.91 18.22 67.26
C ASP A 417 14.64 18.02 68.09
N GLY A 418 14.88 17.58 69.37
CA GLY A 418 14.12 17.83 70.58
C GLY A 418 12.87 17.00 70.81
#